data_f23d15a50b330b799e84653002677ac4
#
_entry.id   f23d15a50b330b799e84653002677ac4
#
_cell.length_a   1.000
_cell.length_b   1.000
_cell.length_c   1.000
_cell.angle_alpha   90.00
_cell.angle_beta   90.00
_cell.angle_gamma   90.00
#
_symmetry.space_group_name_H-M   'P 1'
#
loop_
_entity.id
_entity.type
_entity.pdbx_description
1 polymer ?
#
loop_
_entity_poly.entity_id
_entity_poly.type
_entity_poly.pdbx_seq_one_letter_code
_entity_poly.pdbx_strand_id
1 'polypeptide(L)'
;MHAPDETHEETGEKTDEEYDVYASEVEGRQYRGTSYMPMPYDDLNDAPAATDYPDRGEGGGFKLLDLPRVPKLSHVVGPSAIMLGASLGSGETLFWPVLIAQGGWTLYWAFWIGVFTQFFVNTELQRWTLATGESIFRAFGRVHRLWPLFFLLAGLVSLGWPGWAASAAQIGAWAFGFADWKPLGVGLMLLIFVSYQLSPVMYNVVEGAQFVLVVTSVIGAVALAVVTGSIGQLTNLPAGALAVGTVPAGTDLAVFLGGLAFAGAGGYLNLSQSLWAREKGYGMGNYQGRLKNPLIGDDPEPIQRDGFVFQPTGQNLRRWRGWWRVVQLEHLLTFVVGLLVVATVLMTVAAEYASGTATTGIDMWLRVVFPQLSGAGAVLVPVVLFVALFTTEYAIVESFVRNSADIIYESHGRQAGWELPRVFLVTLTAFTLWGIAIILLPFEQPFFLLVVGAAMSGVMMWPYIALTLVINTTRLPRHLQPGWLRIVAMWWATGFFGYFSTLLVGRTLARDFGVGVFETAPAILGSQPGGYVLWAGFLAVQTYTVIRTLQAKTRETELDDTEREAARGWLS
;
A
#
# COMPACT_ATOMS: atom_id res chain seq x y z
N MET A 1 -15.04 44.43 56.08
CA MET A 1 -14.01 44.48 55.02
C MET A 1 -13.50 43.07 54.88
N HIS A 2 -14.10 42.33 54.00
CA HIS A 2 -13.67 40.94 53.65
C HIS A 2 -12.98 41.07 52.31
N ALA A 3 -11.73 40.58 52.23
CA ALA A 3 -11.00 40.40 51.00
C ALA A 3 -11.57 39.16 50.26
N PRO A 4 -11.69 39.17 48.95
CA PRO A 4 -12.12 37.99 48.23
C PRO A 4 -10.96 36.99 48.13
N ASP A 5 -11.31 35.74 48.33
CA ASP A 5 -10.53 34.54 48.16
C ASP A 5 -10.02 34.47 46.70
N GLU A 6 -8.71 34.45 46.53
CA GLU A 6 -8.08 34.11 45.25
C GLU A 6 -8.22 32.57 45.09
N THR A 7 -9.18 32.17 44.31
CA THR A 7 -9.24 30.79 43.80
C THR A 7 -8.05 30.58 42.88
N HIS A 8 -7.06 29.85 43.35
CA HIS A 8 -6.05 29.22 42.50
C HIS A 8 -6.77 28.37 41.47
N GLU A 9 -6.89 28.83 40.25
CA GLU A 9 -7.10 27.96 39.10
C GLU A 9 -5.88 27.05 39.04
N GLU A 10 -6.07 25.79 39.50
CA GLU A 10 -5.20 24.69 39.15
C GLU A 10 -5.23 24.58 37.65
N THR A 11 -4.21 25.10 36.99
CA THR A 11 -3.86 24.71 35.63
C THR A 11 -3.38 23.27 35.69
N GLY A 12 -4.29 22.34 35.93
CA GLY A 12 -4.03 20.92 35.82
C GLY A 12 -3.61 20.66 34.37
N GLU A 13 -2.37 20.27 34.20
CA GLU A 13 -1.86 19.76 32.95
C GLU A 13 -2.71 18.57 32.57
N LYS A 14 -3.64 18.74 31.62
CA LYS A 14 -4.54 17.67 31.18
C LYS A 14 -3.70 16.50 30.73
N THR A 15 -3.90 15.36 31.34
CA THR A 15 -3.26 14.11 30.96
C THR A 15 -3.75 13.70 29.56
N ASP A 16 -2.98 12.92 28.82
CA ASP A 16 -3.35 12.45 27.47
C ASP A 16 -4.71 11.69 27.45
N GLU A 17 -5.18 11.20 28.60
CA GLU A 17 -6.49 10.55 28.76
C GLU A 17 -7.66 11.54 28.82
N GLU A 18 -7.43 12.81 29.17
CA GLU A 18 -8.46 13.85 29.22
C GLU A 18 -8.77 14.46 27.86
N TYR A 19 -7.94 14.20 26.82
CA TYR A 19 -8.24 14.67 25.47
C TYR A 19 -9.34 13.81 24.87
N ASP A 20 -10.44 14.42 24.44
CA ASP A 20 -11.45 13.75 23.64
C ASP A 20 -10.85 13.33 22.31
N VAL A 21 -10.60 12.04 22.18
CA VAL A 21 -9.98 11.43 21.02
C VAL A 21 -10.85 11.48 19.77
N TYR A 22 -12.10 11.88 19.89
CA TYR A 22 -13.07 11.92 18.79
C TYR A 22 -13.28 13.31 18.21
N ALA A 23 -12.89 14.35 18.93
CA ALA A 23 -13.09 15.71 18.51
C ALA A 23 -11.76 16.37 18.10
N SER A 24 -11.79 17.11 17.01
CA SER A 24 -10.77 18.07 16.66
C SER A 24 -11.03 19.36 17.41
N GLU A 25 -9.99 20.10 17.77
CA GLU A 25 -10.13 21.44 18.36
C GLU A 25 -10.56 22.49 17.34
N VAL A 26 -10.41 22.16 16.07
CA VAL A 26 -10.84 22.98 14.93
C VAL A 26 -11.90 22.22 14.16
N GLU A 27 -12.79 22.91 13.49
CA GLU A 27 -13.75 22.31 12.56
C GLU A 27 -13.04 21.46 11.54
N GLY A 28 -13.62 20.29 11.28
CA GLY A 28 -13.02 19.29 10.39
C GLY A 28 -13.81 17.99 10.48
N ARG A 29 -13.19 16.90 10.05
CA ARG A 29 -13.81 15.59 10.09
C ARG A 29 -13.67 14.98 11.49
N GLN A 30 -14.77 14.41 11.97
CA GLN A 30 -14.75 13.56 13.15
C GLN A 30 -14.60 12.09 12.75
N TYR A 31 -14.09 11.27 13.65
CA TYR A 31 -13.97 9.83 13.42
C TYR A 31 -15.34 9.14 13.38
N ARG A 32 -15.39 7.95 12.78
CA ARG A 32 -16.60 7.14 12.58
C ARG A 32 -17.62 7.73 11.61
N GLY A 33 -17.17 8.48 10.62
CA GLY A 33 -18.02 8.89 9.53
C GLY A 33 -19.07 9.95 9.89
N THR A 34 -18.88 10.67 11.00
CA THR A 34 -19.66 11.86 11.27
C THR A 34 -19.47 12.90 10.18
N SER A 35 -20.38 13.86 10.10
CA SER A 35 -20.35 14.90 9.07
C SER A 35 -19.01 15.66 9.09
N TYR A 36 -18.48 15.90 7.89
CA TYR A 36 -17.38 16.83 7.70
C TYR A 36 -17.88 18.25 7.96
N MET A 37 -17.10 19.02 8.74
CA MET A 37 -17.36 20.45 8.94
C MET A 37 -16.40 21.23 8.06
N PRO A 38 -16.87 22.21 7.26
CA PRO A 38 -16.00 23.00 6.40
C PRO A 38 -14.88 23.67 7.17
N MET A 39 -13.66 23.54 6.64
CA MET A 39 -12.48 24.18 7.18
C MET A 39 -12.37 25.60 6.61
N PRO A 40 -12.19 26.65 7.42
CA PRO A 40 -11.96 28.01 6.95
C PRO A 40 -10.51 28.14 6.43
N TYR A 41 -10.19 27.39 5.38
CA TYR A 41 -8.83 27.22 4.87
C TYR A 41 -8.15 28.54 4.51
N ASP A 42 -8.88 29.45 3.86
CA ASP A 42 -8.34 30.72 3.39
C ASP A 42 -8.04 31.69 4.54
N ASP A 43 -8.71 31.53 5.68
CA ASP A 43 -8.54 32.35 6.89
C ASP A 43 -7.37 31.85 7.76
N LEU A 44 -6.84 30.65 7.50
CA LEU A 44 -5.71 30.11 8.25
C LEU A 44 -4.40 30.81 7.91
N ASN A 45 -3.52 30.94 8.90
CA ASN A 45 -2.20 31.49 8.70
C ASN A 45 -1.35 30.63 7.77
N ASP A 46 -0.58 31.28 6.90
CA ASP A 46 0.42 30.59 6.09
C ASP A 46 1.57 30.07 6.96
N ALA A 47 2.07 28.90 6.62
CA ALA A 47 3.29 28.39 7.23
C ALA A 47 4.47 29.31 6.91
N PRO A 48 5.40 29.52 7.86
CA PRO A 48 6.61 30.31 7.60
C PRO A 48 7.37 29.76 6.39
N ALA A 49 8.01 30.65 5.64
CA ALA A 49 8.88 30.29 4.53
C ALA A 49 10.25 29.77 5.02
N ALA A 50 10.28 29.08 6.17
CA ALA A 50 11.50 28.53 6.73
C ALA A 50 11.97 27.31 5.94
N THR A 51 13.27 27.08 5.95
CA THR A 51 13.92 25.94 5.26
C THR A 51 13.49 24.59 5.80
N ASP A 52 12.84 24.55 6.97
CA ASP A 52 12.43 23.33 7.67
C ASP A 52 10.98 22.95 7.41
N TYR A 53 10.22 23.79 6.72
CA TYR A 53 8.86 23.47 6.30
C TYR A 53 8.83 23.00 4.85
N PRO A 54 7.82 22.21 4.46
CA PRO A 54 7.66 21.78 3.08
C PRO A 54 7.66 22.98 2.13
N ASP A 55 8.36 22.86 1.00
CA ASP A 55 8.35 23.90 -0.02
C ASP A 55 6.93 24.22 -0.47
N ARG A 56 6.65 25.48 -0.67
CA ARG A 56 5.35 25.95 -1.11
C ARG A 56 4.98 25.46 -2.51
N GLY A 57 5.94 25.16 -3.36
CA GLY A 57 5.69 24.76 -4.74
C GLY A 57 4.93 25.81 -5.57
N GLU A 58 4.67 25.52 -6.81
CA GLU A 58 3.79 26.36 -7.64
C GLU A 58 2.35 26.23 -7.15
N GLY A 59 1.74 27.32 -6.69
CA GLY A 59 0.30 27.43 -6.43
C GLY A 59 -0.14 27.41 -4.98
N GLY A 60 0.69 27.76 -4.03
CA GLY A 60 0.28 27.98 -2.66
C GLY A 60 1.24 27.43 -1.62
N GLY A 61 1.04 27.88 -0.37
CA GLY A 61 1.78 27.42 0.80
C GLY A 61 0.96 26.52 1.68
N PHE A 62 1.62 25.78 2.55
CA PHE A 62 0.96 25.05 3.62
C PHE A 62 0.33 26.03 4.61
N LYS A 63 -0.80 25.65 5.19
CA LYS A 63 -1.46 26.40 6.24
C LYS A 63 -1.09 25.85 7.62
N LEU A 64 -1.00 26.74 8.62
CA LEU A 64 -0.75 26.35 10.01
C LEU A 64 -2.05 25.88 10.66
N LEU A 65 -2.00 24.69 11.24
CA LEU A 65 -3.12 24.11 11.98
C LEU A 65 -2.57 23.11 13.00
N ASP A 66 -3.20 22.98 14.16
CA ASP A 66 -2.79 22.00 15.15
C ASP A 66 -3.11 20.57 14.70
N LEU A 67 -2.24 19.65 15.08
CA LEU A 67 -2.47 18.23 14.78
C LEU A 67 -3.71 17.74 15.54
N PRO A 68 -4.65 17.03 14.91
CA PRO A 68 -5.85 16.54 15.59
C PRO A 68 -5.52 15.54 16.68
N ARG A 69 -6.43 15.39 17.65
CA ARG A 69 -6.29 14.45 18.77
C ARG A 69 -6.15 13.02 18.27
N VAL A 70 -5.38 12.24 19.01
CA VAL A 70 -5.09 10.84 18.66
C VAL A 70 -6.27 9.95 19.05
N PRO A 71 -6.90 9.23 18.12
CA PRO A 71 -8.00 8.34 18.43
C PRO A 71 -7.53 7.02 19.07
N LYS A 72 -8.46 6.27 19.65
CA LYS A 72 -8.20 4.89 20.07
C LYS A 72 -7.91 4.02 18.85
N LEU A 73 -6.98 3.04 19.01
CA LEU A 73 -6.58 2.14 17.92
C LEU A 73 -7.77 1.46 17.22
N SER A 74 -8.79 1.06 17.99
CA SER A 74 -10.00 0.42 17.44
C SER A 74 -10.81 1.30 16.48
N HIS A 75 -10.59 2.60 16.44
CA HIS A 75 -11.31 3.55 15.57
C HIS A 75 -10.54 3.90 14.30
N VAL A 76 -9.30 3.51 14.22
CA VAL A 76 -8.43 3.83 13.07
C VAL A 76 -8.13 2.62 12.18
N VAL A 77 -8.54 1.41 12.57
CA VAL A 77 -8.41 0.24 11.70
C VAL A 77 -9.18 0.50 10.40
N GLY A 78 -8.50 0.43 9.28
CA GLY A 78 -9.09 0.68 7.95
C GLY A 78 -8.05 0.60 6.83
N PRO A 79 -7.15 1.57 6.68
CA PRO A 79 -6.18 1.60 5.59
C PRO A 79 -5.34 0.33 5.46
N SER A 80 -4.85 -0.21 6.57
CA SER A 80 -4.05 -1.45 6.54
C SER A 80 -4.91 -2.70 6.40
N ALA A 81 -6.20 -2.67 6.78
CA ALA A 81 -7.13 -3.75 6.47
C ALA A 81 -7.42 -3.83 4.96
N ILE A 82 -7.62 -2.69 4.29
CA ILE A 82 -7.75 -2.63 2.83
C ILE A 82 -6.46 -3.12 2.17
N MET A 83 -5.29 -2.71 2.68
CA MET A 83 -4.00 -3.17 2.20
C MET A 83 -3.81 -4.68 2.38
N LEU A 84 -4.21 -5.25 3.52
CA LEU A 84 -4.17 -6.69 3.72
C LEU A 84 -5.06 -7.41 2.70
N GLY A 85 -6.30 -6.95 2.52
CA GLY A 85 -7.20 -7.50 1.50
C GLY A 85 -6.62 -7.43 0.09
N ALA A 86 -5.99 -6.31 -0.26
CA ALA A 86 -5.28 -6.14 -1.53
C ALA A 86 -4.14 -7.15 -1.73
N SER A 87 -3.52 -7.59 -0.65
CA SER A 87 -2.37 -8.51 -0.68
C SER A 87 -2.78 -9.96 -0.82
N LEU A 88 -3.86 -10.38 -0.15
CA LEU A 88 -4.19 -11.81 0.06
C LEU A 88 -4.35 -12.63 -1.22
N GLY A 89 -4.78 -12.03 -2.32
CA GLY A 89 -5.09 -12.78 -3.54
C GLY A 89 -3.96 -12.86 -4.55
N SER A 90 -2.91 -12.06 -4.44
CA SER A 90 -1.86 -12.00 -5.45
C SER A 90 -0.63 -12.83 -5.07
N GLY A 91 0.26 -12.27 -4.27
CA GLY A 91 1.48 -12.93 -3.83
C GLY A 91 1.18 -14.18 -3.04
N GLU A 92 0.26 -14.08 -2.11
CA GLU A 92 -0.01 -15.05 -1.06
C GLU A 92 -0.80 -16.26 -1.54
N THR A 93 -1.61 -16.10 -2.58
CA THR A 93 -2.39 -17.22 -3.16
C THR A 93 -1.77 -17.83 -4.40
N LEU A 94 -1.16 -17.02 -5.27
CA LEU A 94 -0.78 -17.45 -6.61
C LEU A 94 0.73 -17.52 -6.82
N PHE A 95 1.55 -16.69 -6.15
CA PHE A 95 3.00 -16.69 -6.35
C PHE A 95 3.73 -17.50 -5.28
N TRP A 96 3.57 -17.14 -4.01
CA TRP A 96 4.31 -17.79 -2.93
C TRP A 96 3.99 -19.27 -2.74
N PRO A 97 2.70 -19.71 -2.80
CA PRO A 97 2.39 -21.14 -2.78
C PRO A 97 3.04 -21.92 -3.93
N VAL A 98 3.05 -21.36 -5.15
CA VAL A 98 3.72 -21.97 -6.30
C VAL A 98 5.23 -22.04 -6.09
N LEU A 99 5.86 -20.95 -5.64
CA LEU A 99 7.29 -20.91 -5.37
C LEU A 99 7.71 -21.94 -4.31
N ILE A 100 6.92 -22.09 -3.25
CA ILE A 100 7.17 -23.10 -2.21
C ILE A 100 6.92 -24.51 -2.73
N ALA A 101 5.87 -24.73 -3.51
CA ALA A 101 5.60 -26.04 -4.12
C ALA A 101 6.72 -26.49 -5.06
N GLN A 102 7.31 -25.57 -5.82
CA GLN A 102 8.37 -25.86 -6.80
C GLN A 102 9.78 -25.85 -6.20
N GLY A 103 10.10 -24.84 -5.38
CA GLY A 103 11.45 -24.59 -4.84
C GLY A 103 11.64 -25.00 -3.38
N GLY A 104 10.59 -25.46 -2.72
CA GLY A 104 10.60 -25.79 -1.30
C GLY A 104 10.68 -24.56 -0.38
N TRP A 105 10.76 -24.81 0.92
CA TRP A 105 10.77 -23.78 1.96
C TRP A 105 12.01 -22.89 1.95
N THR A 106 13.04 -23.23 1.17
CA THR A 106 14.27 -22.40 1.04
C THR A 106 14.03 -21.00 0.50
N LEU A 107 12.88 -20.75 -0.14
CA LEU A 107 12.49 -19.41 -0.60
C LEU A 107 11.71 -18.57 0.44
N TYR A 108 11.35 -19.15 1.58
CA TYR A 108 10.53 -18.47 2.60
C TYR A 108 11.19 -17.21 3.17
N TRP A 109 12.54 -17.17 3.20
CA TRP A 109 13.28 -15.98 3.64
C TRP A 109 12.92 -14.74 2.83
N ALA A 110 12.72 -14.88 1.53
CA ALA A 110 12.43 -13.76 0.65
C ALA A 110 11.02 -13.20 0.92
N PHE A 111 10.07 -14.08 1.26
CA PHE A 111 8.71 -13.68 1.63
C PHE A 111 8.70 -12.81 2.89
N TRP A 112 9.20 -13.30 4.01
CA TRP A 112 9.13 -12.53 5.27
C TRP A 112 9.98 -11.25 5.21
N ILE A 113 11.15 -11.27 4.55
CA ILE A 113 11.95 -10.04 4.32
C ILE A 113 11.15 -9.05 3.47
N GLY A 114 10.47 -9.51 2.42
CA GLY A 114 9.59 -8.69 1.59
C GLY A 114 8.50 -8.01 2.43
N VAL A 115 7.77 -8.78 3.24
CA VAL A 115 6.71 -8.26 4.12
C VAL A 115 7.22 -7.18 5.09
N PHE A 116 8.35 -7.45 5.78
CA PHE A 116 8.93 -6.47 6.70
C PHE A 116 9.50 -5.24 5.96
N THR A 117 10.05 -5.42 4.78
CA THR A 117 10.49 -4.30 3.94
C THR A 117 9.29 -3.40 3.59
N GLN A 118 8.18 -3.99 3.19
CA GLN A 118 6.96 -3.23 2.87
C GLN A 118 6.32 -2.56 4.10
N PHE A 119 6.48 -3.10 5.31
CA PHE A 119 6.08 -2.39 6.54
C PHE A 119 6.71 -1.00 6.63
N PHE A 120 8.02 -0.89 6.40
CA PHE A 120 8.70 0.41 6.42
C PHE A 120 8.25 1.29 5.26
N VAL A 121 8.17 0.75 4.05
CA VAL A 121 7.75 1.50 2.86
C VAL A 121 6.34 2.09 3.04
N ASN A 122 5.37 1.26 3.43
CA ASN A 122 3.97 1.67 3.56
C ASN A 122 3.77 2.72 4.65
N THR A 123 4.43 2.55 5.79
CA THR A 123 4.34 3.54 6.87
C THR A 123 5.06 4.84 6.51
N GLU A 124 6.14 4.82 5.73
CA GLU A 124 6.78 6.05 5.23
C GLU A 124 5.95 6.76 4.15
N LEU A 125 5.17 6.04 3.33
CA LEU A 125 4.19 6.65 2.43
C LEU A 125 3.09 7.38 3.21
N GLN A 126 2.62 6.79 4.31
CA GLN A 126 1.63 7.41 5.20
C GLN A 126 2.18 8.62 5.96
N ARG A 127 3.50 8.67 6.25
CA ARG A 127 4.14 9.75 7.00
C ARG A 127 3.87 11.11 6.37
N TRP A 128 3.99 11.23 5.05
CA TRP A 128 3.71 12.48 4.35
C TRP A 128 2.28 12.95 4.58
N THR A 129 1.31 12.08 4.36
CA THR A 129 -0.12 12.41 4.52
C THR A 129 -0.49 12.67 5.98
N LEU A 130 0.08 11.91 6.92
CA LEU A 130 -0.10 12.14 8.36
C LEU A 130 0.39 13.53 8.77
N ALA A 131 1.53 13.95 8.21
CA ALA A 131 2.15 15.23 8.53
C ALA A 131 1.49 16.42 7.84
N THR A 132 0.95 16.23 6.63
CA THR A 132 0.54 17.35 5.76
C THR A 132 -0.90 17.29 5.27
N GLY A 133 -1.56 16.14 5.33
CA GLY A 133 -2.87 15.92 4.72
C GLY A 133 -2.87 15.81 3.19
N GLU A 134 -1.72 16.03 2.52
CA GLU A 134 -1.60 15.86 1.07
C GLU A 134 -1.48 14.39 0.65
N SER A 135 -1.84 14.09 -0.60
CA SER A 135 -1.52 12.81 -1.20
C SER A 135 -0.03 12.69 -1.51
N ILE A 136 0.48 11.47 -1.54
CA ILE A 136 1.87 11.20 -1.93
C ILE A 136 2.13 11.59 -3.40
N PHE A 137 1.12 11.54 -4.26
CA PHE A 137 1.25 11.96 -5.66
C PHE A 137 1.48 13.46 -5.77
N ARG A 138 0.83 14.26 -4.90
CA ARG A 138 1.10 15.69 -4.81
C ARG A 138 2.53 15.95 -4.37
N ALA A 139 3.03 15.20 -3.37
CA ALA A 139 4.42 15.27 -2.93
C ALA A 139 5.41 14.94 -4.05
N PHE A 140 5.16 13.90 -4.83
CA PHE A 140 5.98 13.55 -5.99
C PHE A 140 5.95 14.63 -7.07
N GLY A 141 4.78 15.23 -7.31
CA GLY A 141 4.61 16.35 -8.22
C GLY A 141 5.42 17.58 -7.82
N ARG A 142 5.64 17.82 -6.52
CA ARG A 142 6.51 18.89 -5.97
C ARG A 142 8.00 18.64 -6.29
N VAL A 143 8.42 17.39 -6.49
CA VAL A 143 9.77 17.07 -6.95
C VAL A 143 9.89 17.30 -8.45
N HIS A 144 8.98 16.73 -9.23
CA HIS A 144 8.89 16.96 -10.67
C HIS A 144 7.50 16.59 -11.19
N ARG A 145 6.91 17.45 -12.01
CA ARG A 145 5.54 17.34 -12.56
C ARG A 145 5.24 16.04 -13.33
N LEU A 146 6.26 15.36 -13.83
CA LEU A 146 6.08 14.12 -14.59
C LEU A 146 5.96 12.87 -13.69
N TRP A 147 6.34 12.93 -12.41
CA TRP A 147 6.24 11.76 -11.54
C TRP A 147 4.81 11.23 -11.37
N PRO A 148 3.79 12.06 -11.09
CA PRO A 148 2.42 11.55 -11.03
C PRO A 148 1.97 10.87 -12.33
N LEU A 149 2.29 11.44 -13.49
CA LEU A 149 1.98 10.85 -14.80
C LEU A 149 2.70 9.51 -15.00
N PHE A 150 3.99 9.43 -14.65
CA PHE A 150 4.73 8.17 -14.68
C PHE A 150 4.05 7.09 -13.85
N PHE A 151 3.64 7.40 -12.62
CA PHE A 151 2.96 6.44 -11.76
C PHE A 151 1.57 6.08 -12.27
N LEU A 152 0.83 7.00 -12.89
CA LEU A 152 -0.45 6.69 -13.53
C LEU A 152 -0.28 5.65 -14.65
N LEU A 153 0.68 5.85 -15.54
CA LEU A 153 0.94 4.92 -16.66
C LEU A 153 1.49 3.58 -16.15
N ALA A 154 2.44 3.60 -15.22
CA ALA A 154 2.97 2.39 -14.61
C ALA A 154 1.89 1.64 -13.82
N GLY A 155 0.97 2.37 -13.16
CA GLY A 155 -0.20 1.82 -12.49
C GLY A 155 -1.14 1.10 -13.44
N LEU A 156 -1.41 1.68 -14.61
CA LEU A 156 -2.21 1.03 -15.65
C LEU A 156 -1.56 -0.27 -16.12
N VAL A 157 -0.26 -0.27 -16.37
CA VAL A 157 0.46 -1.49 -16.80
C VAL A 157 0.48 -2.53 -15.68
N SER A 158 0.59 -2.13 -14.40
CA SER A 158 0.68 -3.06 -13.28
C SER A 158 -0.68 -3.62 -12.84
N LEU A 159 -1.72 -2.81 -12.79
CA LEU A 159 -3.04 -3.17 -12.25
C LEU A 159 -4.16 -3.21 -13.29
N GLY A 160 -3.90 -2.82 -14.53
CA GLY A 160 -4.92 -2.79 -15.60
C GLY A 160 -5.39 -4.16 -16.08
N TRP A 161 -5.02 -5.24 -15.40
CA TRP A 161 -5.33 -6.61 -15.79
C TRP A 161 -6.27 -7.26 -14.75
N PRO A 162 -7.49 -7.67 -15.11
CA PRO A 162 -8.47 -8.24 -14.19
C PRO A 162 -8.15 -9.73 -13.89
N GLY A 163 -6.87 -10.04 -13.66
CA GLY A 163 -6.41 -11.42 -13.48
C GLY A 163 -6.88 -12.04 -12.17
N TRP A 164 -7.09 -11.24 -11.14
CA TRP A 164 -7.60 -11.68 -9.84
C TRP A 164 -9.10 -12.00 -9.92
N ALA A 165 -9.90 -11.15 -10.58
CA ALA A 165 -11.31 -11.44 -10.86
C ALA A 165 -11.45 -12.69 -11.75
N ALA A 166 -10.61 -12.83 -12.77
CA ALA A 166 -10.58 -14.00 -13.63
C ALA A 166 -10.22 -15.29 -12.84
N SER A 167 -9.22 -15.22 -11.95
CA SER A 167 -8.83 -16.36 -11.12
C SER A 167 -9.90 -16.72 -10.09
N ALA A 168 -10.53 -15.73 -9.45
CA ALA A 168 -11.68 -15.96 -8.56
C ALA A 168 -12.84 -16.61 -9.33
N ALA A 169 -13.15 -16.11 -10.53
CA ALA A 169 -14.20 -16.66 -11.38
C ALA A 169 -13.91 -18.10 -11.82
N GLN A 170 -12.65 -18.46 -12.07
CA GLN A 170 -12.26 -19.85 -12.39
C GLN A 170 -12.50 -20.79 -11.20
N ILE A 171 -12.17 -20.35 -9.97
CA ILE A 171 -12.50 -21.15 -8.76
C ILE A 171 -14.01 -21.29 -8.61
N GLY A 172 -14.77 -20.20 -8.77
CA GLY A 172 -16.22 -20.23 -8.69
C GLY A 172 -16.83 -21.15 -9.76
N ALA A 173 -16.37 -21.05 -11.01
CA ALA A 173 -16.82 -21.91 -12.08
C ALA A 173 -16.54 -23.39 -11.81
N TRP A 174 -15.35 -23.70 -11.31
CA TRP A 174 -15.00 -25.04 -10.86
C TRP A 174 -15.93 -25.56 -9.75
N ALA A 175 -16.19 -24.72 -8.73
CA ALA A 175 -17.00 -25.09 -7.57
C ALA A 175 -18.49 -25.32 -7.93
N PHE A 176 -19.02 -24.56 -8.88
CA PHE A 176 -20.41 -24.67 -9.32
C PHE A 176 -20.58 -25.54 -10.57
N GLY A 177 -19.51 -26.08 -11.14
CA GLY A 177 -19.56 -26.92 -12.34
C GLY A 177 -19.90 -26.12 -13.62
N PHE A 178 -19.60 -24.83 -13.69
CA PHE A 178 -19.81 -24.03 -14.90
C PHE A 178 -18.75 -24.35 -15.96
N ALA A 179 -19.19 -24.47 -17.21
CA ALA A 179 -18.26 -24.71 -18.32
C ALA A 179 -17.40 -23.52 -18.69
N ASP A 180 -17.87 -22.31 -18.43
CA ASP A 180 -17.18 -21.04 -18.73
C ASP A 180 -17.17 -20.13 -17.50
N TRP A 181 -15.99 -19.63 -17.16
CA TRP A 181 -15.78 -18.73 -16.03
C TRP A 181 -16.01 -17.24 -16.36
N LYS A 182 -15.99 -16.87 -17.66
CA LYS A 182 -16.04 -15.47 -18.09
C LYS A 182 -17.32 -14.74 -17.65
N PRO A 183 -18.53 -15.33 -17.73
CA PRO A 183 -19.72 -14.65 -17.23
C PRO A 183 -19.66 -14.35 -15.73
N LEU A 184 -19.05 -15.23 -14.94
CA LEU A 184 -18.85 -15.00 -13.51
C LEU A 184 -17.83 -13.89 -13.28
N GLY A 185 -16.74 -13.84 -14.04
CA GLY A 185 -15.76 -12.77 -13.99
C GLY A 185 -16.35 -11.39 -14.29
N VAL A 186 -17.17 -11.30 -15.35
CA VAL A 186 -17.94 -10.09 -15.65
C VAL A 186 -18.87 -9.71 -14.49
N GLY A 187 -19.58 -10.71 -13.93
CA GLY A 187 -20.44 -10.50 -12.77
C GLY A 187 -19.72 -9.95 -11.54
N LEU A 188 -18.51 -10.43 -11.26
CA LEU A 188 -17.67 -9.92 -10.17
C LEU A 188 -17.24 -8.46 -10.40
N MET A 189 -16.82 -8.09 -11.62
CA MET A 189 -16.49 -6.69 -11.96
C MET A 189 -17.70 -5.76 -11.80
N LEU A 190 -18.88 -6.20 -12.27
CA LEU A 190 -20.12 -5.43 -12.10
C LEU A 190 -20.53 -5.34 -10.63
N LEU A 191 -20.35 -6.40 -9.83
CA LEU A 191 -20.64 -6.39 -8.39
C LEU A 191 -19.77 -5.35 -7.68
N ILE A 192 -18.47 -5.27 -8.01
CA ILE A 192 -17.59 -4.23 -7.48
C ILE A 192 -18.11 -2.85 -7.86
N PHE A 193 -18.39 -2.61 -9.15
CA PHE A 193 -18.91 -1.31 -9.61
C PHE A 193 -20.18 -0.90 -8.89
N VAL A 194 -21.16 -1.81 -8.79
CA VAL A 194 -22.45 -1.54 -8.14
C VAL A 194 -22.28 -1.27 -6.65
N SER A 195 -21.36 -1.95 -5.98
CA SER A 195 -21.12 -1.79 -4.55
C SER A 195 -20.78 -0.34 -4.17
N TYR A 196 -20.07 0.39 -5.02
CA TYR A 196 -19.76 1.81 -4.81
C TYR A 196 -21.00 2.71 -4.78
N GLN A 197 -22.12 2.24 -5.33
CA GLN A 197 -23.38 2.99 -5.35
C GLN A 197 -24.20 2.78 -4.07
N LEU A 198 -23.71 2.01 -3.10
CA LEU A 198 -24.45 1.66 -1.88
C LEU A 198 -24.24 2.63 -0.72
N SER A 199 -23.33 3.61 -0.85
CA SER A 199 -23.04 4.58 0.22
C SER A 199 -22.76 5.97 -0.31
N PRO A 200 -23.22 7.03 0.40
CA PRO A 200 -22.85 8.41 0.09
C PRO A 200 -21.34 8.69 0.18
N VAL A 201 -20.61 7.95 1.03
CA VAL A 201 -19.14 8.04 1.15
C VAL A 201 -18.53 6.75 0.61
N MET A 202 -17.86 6.83 -0.54
CA MET A 202 -17.36 5.66 -1.26
C MET A 202 -16.35 4.84 -0.45
N TYR A 203 -15.50 5.50 0.34
CA TYR A 203 -14.52 4.82 1.20
C TYR A 203 -15.17 3.87 2.22
N ASN A 204 -16.32 4.24 2.78
CA ASN A 204 -16.97 3.43 3.82
C ASN A 204 -17.43 2.06 3.30
N VAL A 205 -17.85 1.97 2.03
CA VAL A 205 -18.21 0.68 1.41
C VAL A 205 -16.99 -0.21 1.28
N VAL A 206 -15.91 0.36 0.76
CA VAL A 206 -14.66 -0.39 0.56
C VAL A 206 -14.12 -0.87 1.89
N GLU A 207 -14.02 0.01 2.89
CA GLU A 207 -13.54 -0.34 4.22
C GLU A 207 -14.39 -1.45 4.86
N GLY A 208 -15.72 -1.30 4.82
CA GLY A 208 -16.64 -2.29 5.38
C GLY A 208 -16.55 -3.65 4.68
N ALA A 209 -16.55 -3.65 3.35
CA ALA A 209 -16.41 -4.87 2.56
C ALA A 209 -15.06 -5.55 2.81
N GLN A 210 -13.97 -4.79 2.75
CA GLN A 210 -12.62 -5.30 2.98
C GLN A 210 -12.46 -5.87 4.40
N PHE A 211 -13.00 -5.21 5.40
CA PHE A 211 -12.96 -5.72 6.78
C PHE A 211 -13.59 -7.11 6.89
N VAL A 212 -14.80 -7.28 6.34
CA VAL A 212 -15.50 -8.58 6.37
C VAL A 212 -14.72 -9.65 5.59
N LEU A 213 -14.26 -9.32 4.39
CA LEU A 213 -13.53 -10.26 3.52
C LEU A 213 -12.19 -10.67 4.15
N VAL A 214 -11.45 -9.72 4.74
CA VAL A 214 -10.17 -9.97 5.41
C VAL A 214 -10.36 -10.84 6.66
N VAL A 215 -11.34 -10.54 7.51
CA VAL A 215 -11.64 -11.35 8.69
C VAL A 215 -11.99 -12.79 8.27
N THR A 216 -12.82 -12.94 7.24
CA THR A 216 -13.18 -14.24 6.68
C THR A 216 -11.94 -14.99 6.16
N SER A 217 -11.05 -14.30 5.45
CA SER A 217 -9.81 -14.89 4.93
C SER A 217 -8.87 -15.34 6.04
N VAL A 218 -8.67 -14.51 7.08
CA VAL A 218 -7.78 -14.84 8.21
C VAL A 218 -8.33 -16.03 9.02
N ILE A 219 -9.62 -15.99 9.39
CA ILE A 219 -10.25 -17.09 10.12
C ILE A 219 -10.26 -18.35 9.26
N GLY A 220 -10.60 -18.21 7.98
CA GLY A 220 -10.58 -19.32 7.02
C GLY A 220 -9.20 -19.94 6.88
N ALA A 221 -8.15 -19.13 6.75
CA ALA A 221 -6.77 -19.63 6.65
C ALA A 221 -6.37 -20.43 7.90
N VAL A 222 -6.66 -19.92 9.11
CA VAL A 222 -6.37 -20.65 10.35
C VAL A 222 -7.11 -22.00 10.37
N ALA A 223 -8.38 -22.03 9.97
CA ALA A 223 -9.14 -23.27 9.88
C ALA A 223 -8.55 -24.24 8.83
N LEU A 224 -8.03 -23.73 7.71
CA LEU A 224 -7.40 -24.55 6.66
C LEU A 224 -6.21 -25.36 7.18
N ALA A 225 -5.33 -24.74 7.99
CA ALA A 225 -4.15 -25.43 8.54
C ALA A 225 -4.53 -26.71 9.30
N VAL A 226 -5.65 -26.66 10.01
CA VAL A 226 -6.16 -27.80 10.80
C VAL A 226 -6.87 -28.82 9.90
N VAL A 227 -7.75 -28.36 9.03
CA VAL A 227 -8.64 -29.22 8.22
C VAL A 227 -7.87 -29.99 7.14
N THR A 228 -6.84 -29.36 6.55
CA THR A 228 -6.02 -30.02 5.50
C THR A 228 -4.92 -30.91 6.06
N GLY A 229 -4.66 -30.87 7.36
CA GLY A 229 -3.55 -31.61 7.96
C GLY A 229 -2.16 -31.10 7.60
N SER A 230 -2.07 -29.98 6.88
CA SER A 230 -0.79 -29.39 6.39
C SER A 230 0.03 -28.71 7.48
N ILE A 231 -0.46 -28.65 8.71
CA ILE A 231 0.20 -27.98 9.84
C ILE A 231 1.62 -28.51 10.12
N GLY A 232 1.88 -29.77 9.80
CA GLY A 232 3.21 -30.40 9.91
C GLY A 232 4.28 -29.69 9.08
N GLN A 233 3.91 -29.05 7.98
CA GLN A 233 4.82 -28.28 7.13
C GLN A 233 5.43 -27.08 7.83
N LEU A 234 4.81 -26.55 8.90
CA LEU A 234 5.35 -25.45 9.70
C LEU A 234 6.70 -25.76 10.34
N THR A 235 7.05 -27.04 10.52
CA THR A 235 8.37 -27.46 11.04
C THR A 235 9.52 -27.04 10.12
N ASN A 236 9.27 -26.79 8.83
CA ASN A 236 10.25 -26.36 7.85
C ASN A 236 10.49 -24.84 7.87
N LEU A 237 9.61 -24.05 8.53
CA LEU A 237 9.71 -22.59 8.56
C LEU A 237 11.05 -22.06 9.10
N PRO A 238 11.59 -22.53 10.25
CA PRO A 238 12.82 -21.98 10.79
C PRO A 238 13.99 -22.14 9.82
N ALA A 239 14.12 -23.31 9.19
CA ALA A 239 15.17 -23.56 8.20
C ALA A 239 14.98 -22.67 6.95
N GLY A 240 13.75 -22.55 6.45
CA GLY A 240 13.43 -21.69 5.31
C GLY A 240 13.65 -20.21 5.59
N ALA A 241 13.27 -19.74 6.78
CA ALA A 241 13.45 -18.34 7.18
C ALA A 241 14.94 -17.96 7.30
N LEU A 242 15.80 -18.89 7.67
CA LEU A 242 17.25 -18.66 7.83
C LEU A 242 18.03 -18.89 6.53
N ALA A 243 17.44 -19.43 5.48
CA ALA A 243 18.08 -19.69 4.18
C ALA A 243 18.33 -18.42 3.35
N VAL A 244 18.61 -17.29 3.99
CA VAL A 244 18.70 -15.96 3.38
C VAL A 244 19.67 -15.96 2.20
N GLY A 245 19.21 -15.45 1.06
CA GLY A 245 20.00 -15.36 -0.19
C GLY A 245 19.99 -16.64 -1.03
N THR A 246 19.43 -17.75 -0.54
CA THR A 246 19.33 -18.98 -1.33
C THR A 246 18.17 -18.90 -2.30
N VAL A 247 18.46 -18.99 -3.59
CA VAL A 247 17.47 -19.11 -4.67
C VAL A 247 17.77 -20.39 -5.43
N PRO A 248 16.89 -21.39 -5.40
CA PRO A 248 17.10 -22.66 -6.11
C PRO A 248 17.32 -22.45 -7.61
N ALA A 249 18.20 -23.29 -8.19
CA ALA A 249 18.43 -23.28 -9.63
C ALA A 249 17.12 -23.61 -10.37
N GLY A 250 16.82 -22.85 -11.43
CA GLY A 250 15.57 -23.02 -12.19
C GLY A 250 14.37 -22.22 -11.67
N THR A 251 14.51 -21.49 -10.55
CA THR A 251 13.44 -20.56 -10.12
C THR A 251 13.14 -19.54 -11.21
N ASP A 252 11.86 -19.45 -11.60
CA ASP A 252 11.42 -18.42 -12.55
C ASP A 252 11.56 -17.02 -11.91
N LEU A 253 12.44 -16.21 -12.52
CA LEU A 253 12.74 -14.88 -11.97
C LEU A 253 11.55 -13.92 -12.03
N ALA A 254 10.68 -14.02 -13.04
CA ALA A 254 9.51 -13.15 -13.16
C ALA A 254 8.47 -13.50 -12.09
N VAL A 255 8.23 -14.80 -11.86
CA VAL A 255 7.36 -15.29 -10.77
C VAL A 255 7.94 -14.93 -9.41
N PHE A 256 9.25 -15.09 -9.22
CA PHE A 256 9.91 -14.73 -7.95
C PHE A 256 9.85 -13.24 -7.67
N LEU A 257 10.11 -12.40 -8.67
CA LEU A 257 9.99 -10.94 -8.54
C LEU A 257 8.55 -10.47 -8.36
N GLY A 258 7.62 -11.11 -9.06
CA GLY A 258 6.20 -10.92 -8.82
C GLY A 258 5.82 -11.26 -7.37
N GLY A 259 6.30 -12.39 -6.87
CA GLY A 259 6.16 -12.79 -5.48
C GLY A 259 6.76 -11.77 -4.50
N LEU A 260 7.99 -11.28 -4.77
CA LEU A 260 8.63 -10.25 -3.95
C LEU A 260 7.88 -8.91 -3.96
N ALA A 261 7.42 -8.46 -5.14
CA ALA A 261 6.61 -7.25 -5.24
C ALA A 261 5.34 -7.38 -4.42
N PHE A 262 4.71 -8.54 -4.48
CA PHE A 262 3.49 -8.89 -3.77
C PHE A 262 3.74 -9.73 -2.50
N ALA A 263 4.92 -9.70 -1.92
CA ALA A 263 5.09 -10.04 -0.50
C ALA A 263 4.51 -8.91 0.34
N GLY A 264 3.21 -8.76 0.22
CA GLY A 264 2.45 -7.58 0.57
C GLY A 264 1.71 -7.02 -0.64
N ALA A 265 1.28 -5.79 -0.61
CA ALA A 265 0.45 -5.22 -1.67
C ALA A 265 1.22 -4.47 -2.77
N GLY A 266 2.47 -4.56 -2.88
CA GLY A 266 3.44 -3.95 -3.82
C GLY A 266 2.96 -2.97 -4.91
N GLY A 267 3.88 -2.22 -5.47
CA GLY A 267 3.62 -1.38 -6.63
C GLY A 267 2.65 -0.22 -6.39
N TYR A 268 1.69 -0.06 -7.29
CA TYR A 268 0.71 1.02 -7.25
C TYR A 268 -0.24 0.96 -6.06
N LEU A 269 -0.47 -0.26 -5.53
CA LEU A 269 -1.29 -0.49 -4.33
C LEU A 269 -0.69 0.19 -3.10
N ASN A 270 0.63 0.14 -2.91
CA ASN A 270 1.28 0.79 -1.78
C ASN A 270 1.04 2.31 -1.76
N LEU A 271 1.02 2.95 -2.92
CA LEU A 271 0.80 4.39 -3.03
C LEU A 271 -0.60 4.80 -2.54
N SER A 272 -1.58 3.89 -2.62
CA SER A 272 -2.94 4.12 -2.13
C SER A 272 -3.01 4.29 -0.62
N GLN A 273 -2.03 3.80 0.15
CA GLN A 273 -1.97 4.00 1.61
C GLN A 273 -2.05 5.47 2.00
N SER A 274 -1.43 6.34 1.22
CA SER A 274 -1.50 7.79 1.39
C SER A 274 -2.95 8.30 1.30
N LEU A 275 -3.68 7.87 0.26
CA LEU A 275 -5.06 8.30 0.04
C LEU A 275 -6.04 7.66 1.03
N TRP A 276 -5.86 6.38 1.36
CA TRP A 276 -6.69 5.71 2.38
C TRP A 276 -6.49 6.32 3.76
N ALA A 277 -5.26 6.69 4.12
CA ALA A 277 -4.97 7.41 5.36
C ALA A 277 -5.65 8.80 5.38
N ARG A 278 -5.67 9.51 4.24
CA ARG A 278 -6.39 10.77 4.08
C ARG A 278 -7.90 10.58 4.23
N GLU A 279 -8.48 9.60 3.55
CA GLU A 279 -9.92 9.29 3.63
C GLU A 279 -10.35 8.88 5.04
N LYS A 280 -9.53 8.11 5.75
CA LYS A 280 -9.79 7.74 7.15
C LYS A 280 -9.61 8.91 8.12
N GLY A 281 -8.87 9.93 7.73
CA GLY A 281 -8.60 11.12 8.55
C GLY A 281 -7.40 10.99 9.47
N TYR A 282 -6.36 10.32 9.03
CA TYR A 282 -5.11 10.22 9.80
C TYR A 282 -4.39 11.56 9.86
N GLY A 283 -4.02 11.99 11.06
CA GLY A 283 -3.28 13.23 11.27
C GLY A 283 -3.91 14.41 10.55
N MET A 284 -3.11 15.16 9.78
CA MET A 284 -3.59 16.30 9.00
C MET A 284 -4.61 15.92 7.90
N GLY A 285 -4.69 14.64 7.50
CA GLY A 285 -5.77 14.13 6.64
C GLY A 285 -7.16 14.28 7.24
N ASN A 286 -7.29 14.49 8.57
CA ASN A 286 -8.56 14.75 9.23
C ASN A 286 -9.23 16.04 8.76
N TYR A 287 -8.45 17.00 8.29
CA TYR A 287 -8.92 18.30 7.80
C TYR A 287 -9.20 18.31 6.30
N GLN A 288 -8.98 17.20 5.60
CA GLN A 288 -9.34 17.02 4.19
C GLN A 288 -10.74 16.42 4.08
N GLY A 289 -11.48 16.81 3.06
CA GLY A 289 -12.77 16.22 2.74
C GLY A 289 -12.64 14.75 2.30
N ARG A 290 -13.76 14.04 2.37
CA ARG A 290 -13.90 12.66 1.88
C ARG A 290 -14.52 12.62 0.49
N LEU A 291 -14.21 11.57 -0.24
CA LEU A 291 -14.77 11.36 -1.56
C LEU A 291 -16.24 10.91 -1.45
N LYS A 292 -17.15 11.81 -1.80
CA LYS A 292 -18.59 11.55 -1.85
C LYS A 292 -18.97 10.85 -3.16
N ASN A 293 -20.07 10.10 -3.11
CA ASN A 293 -20.65 9.53 -4.32
C ASN A 293 -21.42 10.63 -5.08
N PRO A 294 -21.11 10.90 -6.35
CA PRO A 294 -21.76 11.97 -7.10
C PRO A 294 -23.22 11.70 -7.49
N LEU A 295 -23.72 10.46 -7.30
CA LEU A 295 -25.09 10.07 -7.65
C LEU A 295 -26.04 10.10 -6.44
N ILE A 296 -25.54 9.76 -5.25
CA ILE A 296 -26.35 9.59 -4.03
C ILE A 296 -25.76 10.30 -2.81
N GLY A 297 -24.62 10.96 -2.96
CA GLY A 297 -23.98 11.72 -1.87
C GLY A 297 -24.55 13.13 -1.77
N ASP A 298 -24.30 13.76 -0.62
CA ASP A 298 -24.47 15.19 -0.44
C ASP A 298 -23.43 15.98 -1.26
N ASP A 299 -23.44 17.30 -1.13
CA ASP A 299 -22.46 18.18 -1.77
C ASP A 299 -21.01 17.69 -1.54
N PRO A 300 -20.13 17.83 -2.54
CA PRO A 300 -18.74 17.41 -2.42
C PRO A 300 -18.03 18.08 -1.23
N GLU A 301 -17.38 17.29 -0.39
CA GLU A 301 -16.52 17.81 0.66
C GLU A 301 -15.24 18.39 0.04
N PRO A 302 -14.78 19.61 0.42
CA PRO A 302 -13.63 20.23 -0.18
C PRO A 302 -12.33 19.48 0.20
N ILE A 303 -11.54 19.18 -0.81
CA ILE A 303 -10.19 18.65 -0.66
C ILE A 303 -9.23 19.76 -1.04
N GLN A 304 -8.46 20.25 -0.08
CA GLN A 304 -7.52 21.33 -0.28
C GLN A 304 -6.33 20.84 -1.13
N ARG A 305 -5.86 21.71 -2.03
CA ARG A 305 -4.74 21.39 -2.92
C ARG A 305 -3.43 21.27 -2.15
N ASP A 306 -3.16 22.28 -1.33
CA ASP A 306 -2.00 22.34 -0.46
C ASP A 306 -2.45 21.96 0.95
N GLY A 307 -1.60 21.25 1.67
CA GLY A 307 -1.94 20.68 2.95
C GLY A 307 -1.70 21.64 4.12
N PHE A 308 -1.48 21.05 5.26
CA PHE A 308 -1.29 21.72 6.53
C PHE A 308 0.06 21.34 7.12
N VAL A 309 0.58 22.16 8.00
CA VAL A 309 1.69 21.83 8.90
C VAL A 309 1.37 22.35 10.29
N PHE A 310 1.94 21.75 11.30
CA PHE A 310 1.75 22.18 12.69
C PHE A 310 3.04 22.73 13.28
N GLN A 311 2.88 23.66 14.22
CA GLN A 311 4.01 24.15 15.00
C GLN A 311 4.50 23.06 15.98
N PRO A 312 5.81 22.98 16.25
CA PRO A 312 6.40 21.99 17.15
C PRO A 312 6.17 22.33 18.62
N THR A 313 4.92 22.57 19.01
CA THR A 313 4.54 22.74 20.42
C THR A 313 4.61 21.41 21.15
N GLY A 314 4.77 21.43 22.47
CA GLY A 314 4.78 20.20 23.26
C GLY A 314 3.53 19.33 23.07
N GLN A 315 2.36 19.98 22.88
CA GLN A 315 1.09 19.30 22.61
C GLN A 315 1.11 18.61 21.23
N ASN A 316 1.47 19.32 20.17
CA ASN A 316 1.53 18.78 18.82
C ASN A 316 2.55 17.65 18.69
N LEU A 317 3.68 17.74 19.39
CA LEU A 317 4.71 16.70 19.39
C LEU A 317 4.24 15.44 20.14
N ARG A 318 3.46 15.57 21.24
CA ARG A 318 2.81 14.43 21.90
C ARG A 318 1.78 13.78 20.97
N ARG A 319 0.92 14.56 20.31
CA ARG A 319 -0.05 14.08 19.33
C ARG A 319 0.63 13.38 18.15
N TRP A 320 1.73 13.93 17.63
CA TRP A 320 2.51 13.31 16.57
C TRP A 320 3.03 11.92 16.96
N ARG A 321 3.64 11.80 18.14
CA ARG A 321 4.12 10.49 18.65
C ARG A 321 2.96 9.50 18.80
N GLY A 322 1.83 9.95 19.30
CA GLY A 322 0.61 9.14 19.44
C GLY A 322 0.09 8.66 18.09
N TRP A 323 -0.08 9.55 17.13
CA TRP A 323 -0.47 9.23 15.76
C TRP A 323 0.48 8.26 15.08
N TRP A 324 1.78 8.53 15.20
CA TRP A 324 2.81 7.70 14.61
C TRP A 324 2.81 6.29 15.19
N ARG A 325 2.63 6.17 16.50
CA ARG A 325 2.49 4.87 17.18
C ARG A 325 1.24 4.12 16.71
N VAL A 326 0.11 4.80 16.59
CA VAL A 326 -1.15 4.21 16.13
C VAL A 326 -1.02 3.68 14.71
N VAL A 327 -0.48 4.47 13.77
CA VAL A 327 -0.24 4.07 12.38
C VAL A 327 0.66 2.83 12.30
N GLN A 328 1.76 2.81 13.05
CA GLN A 328 2.67 1.67 13.05
C GLN A 328 2.03 0.40 13.64
N LEU A 329 1.32 0.52 14.76
CA LEU A 329 0.66 -0.62 15.40
C LEU A 329 -0.48 -1.16 14.54
N GLU A 330 -1.29 -0.29 13.95
CA GLU A 330 -2.36 -0.69 13.05
C GLU A 330 -1.78 -1.45 11.85
N HIS A 331 -0.74 -0.93 11.22
CA HIS A 331 -0.11 -1.58 10.08
C HIS A 331 0.60 -2.89 10.44
N LEU A 332 1.30 -2.93 11.58
CA LEU A 332 1.96 -4.15 12.05
C LEU A 332 0.96 -5.26 12.37
N LEU A 333 -0.08 -4.94 13.17
CA LEU A 333 -1.02 -5.95 13.65
C LEU A 333 -1.98 -6.42 12.57
N THR A 334 -2.42 -5.53 11.69
CA THR A 334 -3.37 -5.86 10.64
C THR A 334 -2.66 -6.42 9.42
N PHE A 335 -1.78 -5.62 8.80
CA PHE A 335 -1.13 -6.00 7.54
C PHE A 335 -0.05 -7.07 7.74
N VAL A 336 0.98 -6.80 8.56
CA VAL A 336 2.14 -7.71 8.65
C VAL A 336 1.75 -9.05 9.26
N VAL A 337 1.09 -9.04 10.42
CA VAL A 337 0.71 -10.28 11.11
C VAL A 337 -0.34 -11.04 10.30
N GLY A 338 -1.38 -10.35 9.80
CA GLY A 338 -2.42 -10.98 8.99
C GLY A 338 -1.85 -11.64 7.74
N LEU A 339 -0.94 -10.96 7.05
CA LEU A 339 -0.30 -11.45 5.85
C LEU A 339 0.59 -12.66 6.12
N LEU A 340 1.46 -12.58 7.13
CA LEU A 340 2.33 -13.69 7.53
C LEU A 340 1.50 -14.94 7.88
N VAL A 341 0.38 -14.78 8.58
CA VAL A 341 -0.48 -15.91 8.95
C VAL A 341 -1.12 -16.52 7.72
N VAL A 342 -1.85 -15.73 6.92
CA VAL A 342 -2.63 -16.27 5.79
C VAL A 342 -1.73 -16.87 4.72
N ALA A 343 -0.68 -16.16 4.31
CA ALA A 343 0.22 -16.63 3.27
C ALA A 343 0.97 -17.90 3.70
N THR A 344 1.46 -17.94 4.95
CA THR A 344 2.18 -19.14 5.43
C THR A 344 1.27 -20.35 5.45
N VAL A 345 0.00 -20.22 5.85
CA VAL A 345 -0.95 -21.32 5.80
C VAL A 345 -1.17 -21.80 4.37
N LEU A 346 -1.39 -20.90 3.42
CA LEU A 346 -1.57 -21.28 2.02
C LEU A 346 -0.31 -21.95 1.45
N MET A 347 0.88 -21.50 1.85
CA MET A 347 2.14 -22.16 1.51
C MET A 347 2.22 -23.58 2.09
N THR A 348 1.74 -23.82 3.34
CA THR A 348 1.71 -25.19 3.90
C THR A 348 0.83 -26.12 3.10
N VAL A 349 -0.35 -25.64 2.67
CA VAL A 349 -1.26 -26.42 1.83
C VAL A 349 -0.61 -26.75 0.48
N ALA A 350 0.03 -25.78 -0.17
CA ALA A 350 0.71 -26.01 -1.43
C ALA A 350 1.92 -26.94 -1.27
N ALA A 351 2.70 -26.82 -0.20
CA ALA A 351 3.81 -27.70 0.10
C ALA A 351 3.36 -29.15 0.34
N GLU A 352 2.19 -29.34 0.97
CA GLU A 352 1.64 -30.68 1.26
C GLU A 352 1.13 -31.37 0.01
N TYR A 353 0.33 -30.66 -0.81
CA TYR A 353 -0.45 -31.25 -1.88
C TYR A 353 0.13 -31.06 -3.28
N ALA A 354 1.06 -30.11 -3.48
CA ALA A 354 1.59 -29.75 -4.79
C ALA A 354 3.13 -29.75 -4.87
N SER A 355 3.83 -30.34 -3.91
CA SER A 355 5.29 -30.38 -3.91
C SER A 355 5.85 -31.02 -5.18
N GLY A 356 6.82 -30.36 -5.81
CA GLY A 356 7.47 -30.81 -7.04
C GLY A 356 6.64 -30.63 -8.32
N THR A 357 5.47 -29.99 -8.25
CA THR A 357 4.66 -29.72 -9.46
C THR A 357 5.32 -28.69 -10.37
N ALA A 358 5.16 -28.87 -11.70
CA ALA A 358 5.50 -27.85 -12.68
C ALA A 358 4.34 -26.88 -12.97
N THR A 359 3.14 -27.16 -12.42
CA THR A 359 1.94 -26.36 -12.65
C THR A 359 2.01 -25.05 -11.90
N THR A 360 1.57 -23.96 -12.50
CA THR A 360 1.70 -22.60 -11.96
C THR A 360 0.34 -21.92 -11.76
N GLY A 361 0.34 -20.89 -10.94
CA GLY A 361 -0.81 -20.02 -10.73
C GLY A 361 -2.05 -20.76 -10.25
N ILE A 362 -3.20 -20.39 -10.81
CA ILE A 362 -4.49 -20.96 -10.43
C ILE A 362 -4.63 -22.44 -10.81
N ASP A 363 -3.97 -22.87 -11.89
CA ASP A 363 -3.99 -24.27 -12.33
C ASP A 363 -3.40 -25.22 -11.29
N MET A 364 -2.41 -24.78 -10.52
CA MET A 364 -1.90 -25.60 -9.40
C MET A 364 -3.02 -25.94 -8.41
N TRP A 365 -3.85 -24.97 -8.07
CA TRP A 365 -4.98 -25.18 -7.16
C TRP A 365 -6.05 -26.07 -7.78
N LEU A 366 -6.52 -25.73 -9.00
CA LEU A 366 -7.64 -26.40 -9.65
C LEU A 366 -7.33 -27.85 -10.06
N ARG A 367 -6.12 -28.11 -10.57
CA ARG A 367 -5.78 -29.40 -11.18
C ARG A 367 -4.94 -30.31 -10.28
N VAL A 368 -4.18 -29.71 -9.31
CA VAL A 368 -3.28 -30.50 -8.46
C VAL A 368 -3.81 -30.57 -7.03
N VAL A 369 -4.12 -29.45 -6.40
CA VAL A 369 -4.51 -29.41 -4.98
C VAL A 369 -5.97 -29.87 -4.78
N PHE A 370 -6.94 -29.24 -5.44
CA PHE A 370 -8.36 -29.49 -5.20
C PHE A 370 -8.79 -30.93 -5.38
N PRO A 371 -8.31 -31.69 -6.40
CA PRO A 371 -8.68 -33.08 -6.57
C PRO A 371 -8.22 -34.01 -5.44
N GLN A 372 -7.23 -33.61 -4.65
CA GLN A 372 -6.70 -34.39 -3.52
C GLN A 372 -7.38 -34.05 -2.20
N LEU A 373 -8.16 -32.95 -2.14
CA LEU A 373 -8.84 -32.53 -0.93
C LEU A 373 -10.09 -33.38 -0.68
N SER A 374 -10.36 -33.64 0.59
CA SER A 374 -11.55 -34.36 1.04
C SER A 374 -12.21 -33.70 2.23
N GLY A 375 -13.43 -34.09 2.55
CA GLY A 375 -14.17 -33.57 3.69
C GLY A 375 -14.31 -32.06 3.67
N ALA A 376 -14.08 -31.40 4.82
CA ALA A 376 -14.20 -29.95 4.95
C ALA A 376 -13.15 -29.19 4.12
N GLY A 377 -11.97 -29.78 3.85
CA GLY A 377 -10.92 -29.17 3.03
C GLY A 377 -11.37 -28.91 1.59
N ALA A 378 -12.15 -29.83 1.01
CA ALA A 378 -12.68 -29.70 -0.34
C ALA A 378 -13.63 -28.50 -0.54
N VAL A 379 -14.20 -28.00 0.55
CA VAL A 379 -15.07 -26.80 0.52
C VAL A 379 -14.32 -25.55 0.97
N LEU A 380 -13.58 -25.64 2.07
CA LEU A 380 -12.94 -24.46 2.68
C LEU A 380 -11.81 -23.89 1.83
N VAL A 381 -10.97 -24.74 1.21
CA VAL A 381 -9.84 -24.24 0.39
C VAL A 381 -10.34 -23.41 -0.80
N PRO A 382 -11.25 -23.90 -1.65
CA PRO A 382 -11.82 -23.08 -2.73
C PRO A 382 -12.49 -21.81 -2.25
N VAL A 383 -13.24 -21.86 -1.15
CA VAL A 383 -13.92 -20.68 -0.60
C VAL A 383 -12.92 -19.62 -0.13
N VAL A 384 -11.90 -20.01 0.64
CA VAL A 384 -10.88 -19.05 1.13
C VAL A 384 -10.11 -18.43 -0.03
N LEU A 385 -9.73 -19.23 -1.03
CA LEU A 385 -9.03 -18.73 -2.21
C LEU A 385 -9.91 -17.81 -3.07
N PHE A 386 -11.19 -18.15 -3.26
CA PHE A 386 -12.14 -17.29 -3.96
C PHE A 386 -12.27 -15.93 -3.26
N VAL A 387 -12.49 -15.94 -1.93
CA VAL A 387 -12.62 -14.72 -1.13
C VAL A 387 -11.33 -13.89 -1.19
N ALA A 388 -10.16 -14.52 -1.05
CA ALA A 388 -8.87 -13.84 -1.12
C ALA A 388 -8.62 -13.17 -2.48
N LEU A 389 -8.92 -13.87 -3.58
CA LEU A 389 -8.78 -13.30 -4.93
C LEU A 389 -9.79 -12.19 -5.21
N PHE A 390 -11.03 -12.37 -4.77
CA PHE A 390 -12.07 -11.35 -4.96
C PHE A 390 -11.79 -10.08 -4.14
N THR A 391 -11.36 -10.23 -2.87
CA THR A 391 -10.99 -9.07 -2.04
C THR A 391 -9.81 -8.30 -2.63
N THR A 392 -8.86 -9.00 -3.25
CA THR A 392 -7.74 -8.36 -3.93
C THR A 392 -8.19 -7.59 -5.18
N GLU A 393 -9.03 -8.18 -6.05
CA GLU A 393 -9.56 -7.44 -7.20
C GLU A 393 -10.34 -6.19 -6.76
N TYR A 394 -11.15 -6.31 -5.69
CA TYR A 394 -11.89 -5.17 -5.16
C TYR A 394 -10.95 -4.05 -4.69
N ALA A 395 -9.89 -4.39 -3.98
CA ALA A 395 -8.88 -3.42 -3.53
C ALA A 395 -8.06 -2.85 -4.71
N ILE A 396 -7.82 -3.63 -5.76
CA ILE A 396 -7.15 -3.17 -6.98
C ILE A 396 -7.99 -2.14 -7.72
N VAL A 397 -9.28 -2.41 -7.92
CA VAL A 397 -10.20 -1.44 -8.53
C VAL A 397 -10.21 -0.15 -7.71
N GLU A 398 -10.36 -0.25 -6.39
CA GLU A 398 -10.31 0.90 -5.49
C GLU A 398 -9.00 1.68 -5.62
N SER A 399 -7.88 0.99 -5.51
CA SER A 399 -6.55 1.57 -5.56
C SER A 399 -6.29 2.28 -6.88
N PHE A 400 -6.51 1.57 -8.00
CA PHE A 400 -6.27 2.13 -9.32
C PHE A 400 -7.15 3.35 -9.59
N VAL A 401 -8.44 3.24 -9.32
CA VAL A 401 -9.39 4.33 -9.58
C VAL A 401 -9.11 5.54 -8.71
N ARG A 402 -8.87 5.34 -7.42
CA ARG A 402 -8.60 6.43 -6.47
C ARG A 402 -7.30 7.15 -6.78
N ASN A 403 -6.22 6.41 -6.98
CA ASN A 403 -4.93 6.98 -7.33
C ASN A 403 -4.99 7.74 -8.66
N SER A 404 -5.61 7.13 -9.67
CA SER A 404 -5.74 7.74 -10.99
C SER A 404 -6.62 8.99 -10.97
N ALA A 405 -7.73 8.95 -10.23
CA ALA A 405 -8.61 10.11 -10.06
C ALA A 405 -7.90 11.27 -9.35
N ASP A 406 -7.13 10.99 -8.28
CA ASP A 406 -6.33 12.01 -7.59
C ASP A 406 -5.29 12.65 -8.54
N ILE A 407 -4.55 11.82 -9.29
CA ILE A 407 -3.54 12.30 -10.25
C ILE A 407 -4.18 13.14 -11.36
N ILE A 408 -5.26 12.66 -11.98
CA ILE A 408 -5.95 13.36 -13.08
C ILE A 408 -6.53 14.68 -12.57
N TYR A 409 -7.18 14.64 -11.41
CA TYR A 409 -7.80 15.82 -10.81
C TYR A 409 -6.75 16.87 -10.44
N GLU A 410 -5.67 16.50 -9.74
CA GLU A 410 -4.62 17.44 -9.33
C GLU A 410 -3.80 17.97 -10.53
N SER A 411 -3.58 17.15 -11.55
CA SER A 411 -2.80 17.55 -12.71
C SER A 411 -3.55 18.47 -13.66
N HIS A 412 -4.87 18.29 -13.82
CA HIS A 412 -5.66 19.01 -14.81
C HIS A 412 -7.08 19.36 -14.34
N GLY A 413 -7.78 18.42 -13.69
CA GLY A 413 -9.21 18.55 -13.39
C GLY A 413 -9.54 19.76 -12.53
N ARG A 414 -8.73 20.05 -11.52
CA ARG A 414 -8.90 21.20 -10.63
C ARG A 414 -8.87 22.53 -11.40
N GLN A 415 -7.92 22.69 -12.33
CA GLN A 415 -7.84 23.89 -13.17
C GLN A 415 -8.99 23.99 -14.18
N ALA A 416 -9.50 22.85 -14.63
CA ALA A 416 -10.63 22.76 -15.53
C ALA A 416 -12.01 22.89 -14.83
N GLY A 417 -12.02 23.08 -13.49
CA GLY A 417 -13.26 23.18 -12.72
C GLY A 417 -14.02 21.87 -12.57
N TRP A 418 -13.35 20.73 -12.73
CA TRP A 418 -13.98 19.42 -12.53
C TRP A 418 -14.17 19.14 -11.04
N GLU A 419 -15.13 18.27 -10.71
CA GLU A 419 -15.33 17.76 -9.36
C GLU A 419 -14.63 16.39 -9.21
N LEU A 420 -13.84 16.21 -8.16
CA LEU A 420 -13.13 14.94 -7.92
C LEU A 420 -14.07 13.73 -7.87
N PRO A 421 -15.27 13.79 -7.24
CA PRO A 421 -16.22 12.69 -7.26
C PRO A 421 -16.62 12.24 -8.66
N ARG A 422 -16.81 13.18 -9.60
CA ARG A 422 -17.12 12.86 -11.00
C ARG A 422 -15.93 12.24 -11.72
N VAL A 423 -14.71 12.76 -11.50
CA VAL A 423 -13.48 12.17 -12.06
C VAL A 423 -13.33 10.73 -11.57
N PHE A 424 -13.60 10.48 -10.29
CA PHE A 424 -13.56 9.13 -9.73
C PHE A 424 -14.58 8.20 -10.41
N LEU A 425 -15.85 8.62 -10.53
CA LEU A 425 -16.90 7.80 -11.14
C LEU A 425 -16.60 7.49 -12.61
N VAL A 426 -16.11 8.47 -13.37
CA VAL A 426 -15.71 8.26 -14.77
C VAL A 426 -14.55 7.27 -14.85
N THR A 427 -13.55 7.43 -14.00
CA THR A 427 -12.40 6.51 -13.93
C THR A 427 -12.84 5.09 -13.53
N LEU A 428 -13.73 4.97 -12.54
CA LEU A 428 -14.29 3.68 -12.11
C LEU A 428 -15.05 2.99 -13.25
N THR A 429 -15.88 3.74 -13.96
CA THR A 429 -16.65 3.23 -15.11
C THR A 429 -15.70 2.77 -16.22
N ALA A 430 -14.73 3.60 -16.58
CA ALA A 430 -13.75 3.28 -17.62
C ALA A 430 -12.92 2.04 -17.25
N PHE A 431 -12.46 1.94 -16.01
CA PHE A 431 -11.67 0.80 -15.54
C PHE A 431 -12.50 -0.49 -15.48
N THR A 432 -13.76 -0.41 -15.04
CA THR A 432 -14.66 -1.57 -15.03
C THR A 432 -14.93 -2.07 -16.44
N LEU A 433 -15.23 -1.16 -17.39
CA LEU A 433 -15.44 -1.53 -18.80
C LEU A 433 -14.19 -2.11 -19.43
N TRP A 434 -13.02 -1.55 -19.12
CA TRP A 434 -11.72 -2.09 -19.54
C TRP A 434 -11.51 -3.50 -19.00
N GLY A 435 -11.72 -3.74 -17.71
CA GLY A 435 -11.61 -5.06 -17.09
C GLY A 435 -12.55 -6.08 -17.74
N ILE A 436 -13.82 -5.71 -17.96
CA ILE A 436 -14.79 -6.56 -18.66
C ILE A 436 -14.32 -6.86 -20.09
N ALA A 437 -13.85 -5.88 -20.83
CA ALA A 437 -13.34 -6.07 -22.17
C ALA A 437 -12.17 -7.07 -22.20
N ILE A 438 -11.21 -6.95 -21.27
CA ILE A 438 -10.09 -7.89 -21.14
C ILE A 438 -10.56 -9.32 -20.80
N ILE A 439 -11.51 -9.48 -19.87
CA ILE A 439 -12.07 -10.80 -19.52
C ILE A 439 -12.70 -11.49 -20.74
N LEU A 440 -13.36 -10.73 -21.60
CA LEU A 440 -14.03 -11.25 -22.79
C LEU A 440 -13.07 -11.59 -23.94
N LEU A 441 -11.84 -11.08 -23.92
CA LEU A 441 -10.82 -11.45 -24.92
C LEU A 441 -10.48 -12.97 -24.81
N PRO A 442 -9.98 -13.59 -25.90
CA PRO A 442 -9.64 -15.00 -25.94
C PRO A 442 -8.31 -15.32 -25.24
N PHE A 443 -8.06 -14.79 -24.06
CA PHE A 443 -6.91 -15.17 -23.25
C PHE A 443 -7.20 -16.47 -22.50
N GLU A 444 -6.37 -17.48 -22.74
CA GLU A 444 -6.52 -18.79 -22.09
C GLU A 444 -5.87 -18.85 -20.69
N GLN A 445 -4.89 -17.96 -20.41
CA GLN A 445 -4.13 -18.00 -19.16
C GLN A 445 -4.08 -16.64 -18.45
N PRO A 446 -5.00 -16.36 -17.53
CA PRO A 446 -4.97 -15.15 -16.69
C PRO A 446 -3.67 -14.96 -15.91
N PHE A 447 -2.99 -16.07 -15.55
CA PHE A 447 -1.75 -16.03 -14.76
C PHE A 447 -0.62 -15.26 -15.45
N PHE A 448 -0.50 -15.34 -16.77
CA PHE A 448 0.51 -14.55 -17.52
C PHE A 448 0.31 -13.05 -17.30
N LEU A 449 -0.93 -12.56 -17.36
CA LEU A 449 -1.26 -11.15 -17.14
C LEU A 449 -0.93 -10.72 -15.72
N LEU A 450 -1.15 -11.60 -14.74
CA LEU A 450 -0.79 -11.37 -13.34
C LEU A 450 0.74 -11.24 -13.17
N VAL A 451 1.52 -12.11 -13.83
CA VAL A 451 2.99 -12.06 -13.78
C VAL A 451 3.51 -10.74 -14.37
N VAL A 452 2.98 -10.29 -15.51
CA VAL A 452 3.35 -9.01 -16.11
C VAL A 452 3.02 -7.85 -15.16
N GLY A 453 1.80 -7.82 -14.62
CA GLY A 453 1.37 -6.79 -13.67
C GLY A 453 2.23 -6.77 -12.40
N ALA A 454 2.51 -7.95 -11.84
CA ALA A 454 3.35 -8.10 -10.66
C ALA A 454 4.80 -7.65 -10.88
N ALA A 455 5.37 -8.01 -12.03
CA ALA A 455 6.71 -7.61 -12.42
C ALA A 455 6.82 -6.08 -12.55
N MET A 456 5.85 -5.44 -13.21
CA MET A 456 5.78 -3.98 -13.31
C MET A 456 5.56 -3.31 -11.96
N SER A 457 4.77 -3.91 -11.08
CA SER A 457 4.63 -3.45 -9.70
C SER A 457 5.97 -3.42 -8.98
N GLY A 458 6.77 -4.48 -9.09
CA GLY A 458 8.11 -4.54 -8.53
C GLY A 458 9.05 -3.46 -9.08
N VAL A 459 9.04 -3.24 -10.39
CA VAL A 459 9.88 -2.22 -11.05
C VAL A 459 9.53 -0.82 -10.58
N MET A 460 8.24 -0.48 -10.43
CA MET A 460 7.83 0.85 -9.98
C MET A 460 8.09 1.11 -8.48
N MET A 461 8.24 0.04 -7.68
CA MET A 461 8.57 0.19 -6.26
C MET A 461 9.91 0.90 -6.07
N TRP A 462 10.89 0.58 -6.84
CA TRP A 462 12.22 1.17 -6.74
C TRP A 462 12.22 2.71 -6.77
N PRO A 463 11.70 3.41 -7.83
CA PRO A 463 11.71 4.86 -7.85
C PRO A 463 10.83 5.50 -6.77
N TYR A 464 9.65 4.97 -6.44
CA TYR A 464 8.84 5.63 -5.44
C TYR A 464 9.37 5.47 -4.00
N ILE A 465 10.04 4.36 -3.68
CA ILE A 465 10.69 4.20 -2.37
C ILE A 465 11.80 5.24 -2.20
N ALA A 466 12.64 5.42 -3.23
CA ALA A 466 13.68 6.44 -3.24
C ALA A 466 13.10 7.85 -3.09
N LEU A 467 12.07 8.18 -3.89
CA LEU A 467 11.37 9.47 -3.83
C LEU A 467 10.75 9.73 -2.47
N THR A 468 10.04 8.74 -1.90
CA THR A 468 9.41 8.87 -0.58
C THR A 468 10.44 9.19 0.50
N LEU A 469 11.56 8.47 0.52
CA LEU A 469 12.62 8.73 1.50
C LEU A 469 13.23 10.13 1.31
N VAL A 470 13.52 10.52 0.08
CA VAL A 470 14.08 11.86 -0.22
C VAL A 470 13.09 12.94 0.21
N ILE A 471 11.81 12.81 -0.08
CA ILE A 471 10.77 13.79 0.29
C ILE A 471 10.65 13.87 1.81
N ASN A 472 10.51 12.75 2.49
CA ASN A 472 10.33 12.71 3.95
C ASN A 472 11.55 13.27 4.71
N THR A 473 12.74 13.20 4.13
CA THR A 473 13.96 13.72 4.76
C THR A 473 14.30 15.16 4.36
N THR A 474 13.89 15.60 3.15
CA THR A 474 14.27 16.93 2.63
C THR A 474 13.16 17.96 2.70
N ARG A 475 11.90 17.54 2.80
CA ARG A 475 10.73 18.41 2.72
C ARG A 475 9.94 18.52 4.03
N LEU A 476 10.04 17.52 4.91
CA LEU A 476 9.41 17.59 6.23
C LEU A 476 10.33 18.32 7.22
N PRO A 477 9.75 19.05 8.19
CA PRO A 477 10.48 19.61 9.34
C PRO A 477 11.26 18.52 10.09
N ARG A 478 12.35 18.91 10.73
CA ARG A 478 13.30 17.98 11.36
C ARG A 478 12.66 16.99 12.33
N HIS A 479 11.72 17.46 13.14
CA HIS A 479 11.00 16.65 14.15
C HIS A 479 10.01 15.66 13.53
N LEU A 480 9.66 15.78 12.23
CA LEU A 480 8.77 14.86 11.50
C LEU A 480 9.53 13.89 10.59
N GLN A 481 10.84 14.10 10.41
CA GLN A 481 11.64 13.28 9.52
C GLN A 481 11.83 11.86 10.10
N PRO A 482 12.01 10.84 9.24
CA PRO A 482 12.28 9.48 9.70
C PRO A 482 13.58 9.40 10.52
N GLY A 483 13.57 8.54 11.55
CA GLY A 483 14.75 8.20 12.32
C GLY A 483 15.73 7.34 11.53
N TRP A 484 16.96 7.17 12.03
CA TRP A 484 18.03 6.45 11.32
C TRP A 484 17.68 4.99 10.99
N LEU A 485 16.99 4.28 11.88
CA LEU A 485 16.58 2.90 11.60
C LEU A 485 15.70 2.84 10.35
N ARG A 486 14.74 3.76 10.23
CA ARG A 486 13.84 3.82 9.08
C ARG A 486 14.56 4.26 7.80
N ILE A 487 15.48 5.19 7.91
CA ILE A 487 16.33 5.62 6.79
C ILE A 487 17.13 4.42 6.24
N VAL A 488 17.78 3.66 7.12
CA VAL A 488 18.53 2.46 6.72
C VAL A 488 17.61 1.40 6.11
N ALA A 489 16.41 1.18 6.70
CA ALA A 489 15.42 0.27 6.15
C ALA A 489 14.93 0.72 4.76
N MET A 490 14.76 2.01 4.53
CA MET A 490 14.37 2.54 3.22
C MET A 490 15.52 2.51 2.20
N TRP A 491 16.77 2.68 2.61
CA TRP A 491 17.94 2.43 1.75
C TRP A 491 18.01 0.96 1.34
N TRP A 492 17.81 0.05 2.31
CA TRP A 492 17.69 -1.38 2.03
C TRP A 492 16.57 -1.64 1.02
N ALA A 493 15.37 -1.10 1.26
CA ALA A 493 14.21 -1.29 0.37
C ALA A 493 14.50 -0.78 -1.06
N THR A 494 15.09 0.41 -1.20
CA THR A 494 15.50 0.97 -2.50
C THR A 494 16.51 0.05 -3.20
N GLY A 495 17.51 -0.43 -2.47
CA GLY A 495 18.52 -1.36 -3.00
C GLY A 495 17.94 -2.71 -3.38
N PHE A 496 17.09 -3.28 -2.51
CA PHE A 496 16.48 -4.59 -2.70
C PHE A 496 15.57 -4.61 -3.95
N PHE A 497 14.59 -3.72 -4.03
CA PHE A 497 13.71 -3.65 -5.19
C PHE A 497 14.45 -3.16 -6.44
N GLY A 498 15.41 -2.25 -6.32
CA GLY A 498 16.23 -1.77 -7.44
C GLY A 498 17.10 -2.87 -8.05
N TYR A 499 17.72 -3.69 -7.23
CA TYR A 499 18.52 -4.83 -7.69
C TYR A 499 17.69 -5.81 -8.53
N PHE A 500 16.57 -6.28 -7.98
CA PHE A 500 15.73 -7.23 -8.68
C PHE A 500 15.04 -6.62 -9.91
N SER A 501 14.64 -5.34 -9.85
CA SER A 501 14.09 -4.63 -11.00
C SER A 501 15.10 -4.53 -12.15
N THR A 502 16.36 -4.25 -11.83
CA THR A 502 17.45 -4.19 -12.82
C THR A 502 17.67 -5.54 -13.51
N LEU A 503 17.67 -6.64 -12.71
CA LEU A 503 17.75 -7.99 -13.26
C LEU A 503 16.58 -8.31 -14.18
N LEU A 504 15.36 -8.01 -13.76
CA LEU A 504 14.16 -8.29 -14.55
C LEU A 504 14.16 -7.51 -15.85
N VAL A 505 14.34 -6.18 -15.78
CA VAL A 505 14.32 -5.31 -16.96
C VAL A 505 15.38 -5.76 -17.98
N GLY A 506 16.60 -6.03 -17.50
CA GLY A 506 17.68 -6.48 -18.38
C GLY A 506 17.37 -7.81 -19.07
N ARG A 507 16.87 -8.80 -18.31
CA ARG A 507 16.49 -10.10 -18.88
C ARG A 507 15.30 -10.01 -19.81
N THR A 508 14.29 -9.22 -19.48
CA THR A 508 13.13 -9.01 -20.35
C THR A 508 13.55 -8.36 -21.68
N LEU A 509 14.36 -7.30 -21.63
CA LEU A 509 14.89 -6.68 -22.85
C LEU A 509 15.73 -7.65 -23.68
N ALA A 510 16.59 -8.44 -23.04
CA ALA A 510 17.49 -9.35 -23.73
C ALA A 510 16.77 -10.55 -24.35
N ARG A 511 15.85 -11.18 -23.60
CA ARG A 511 15.23 -12.46 -24.01
C ARG A 511 13.89 -12.28 -24.69
N ASP A 512 12.99 -11.48 -24.09
CA ASP A 512 11.64 -11.35 -24.59
C ASP A 512 11.56 -10.38 -25.79
N PHE A 513 12.38 -9.31 -25.77
CA PHE A 513 12.49 -8.36 -26.86
C PHE A 513 13.68 -8.62 -27.79
N GLY A 514 14.51 -9.63 -27.52
CA GLY A 514 15.64 -10.02 -28.38
C GLY A 514 16.81 -9.03 -28.39
N VAL A 515 16.88 -8.08 -27.46
CA VAL A 515 17.95 -7.07 -27.38
C VAL A 515 19.05 -7.54 -26.43
N GLY A 516 19.79 -8.58 -26.83
CA GLY A 516 20.79 -9.28 -25.98
C GLY A 516 21.84 -8.40 -25.34
N VAL A 517 22.08 -7.19 -25.89
CA VAL A 517 23.00 -6.22 -25.30
C VAL A 517 22.62 -5.79 -23.87
N PHE A 518 21.35 -5.92 -23.47
CA PHE A 518 20.86 -5.58 -22.13
C PHE A 518 20.86 -6.76 -21.14
N GLU A 519 21.38 -7.93 -21.51
CA GLU A 519 21.45 -9.07 -20.58
C GLU A 519 22.19 -8.68 -19.30
N THR A 520 21.51 -8.85 -18.16
CA THR A 520 22.01 -8.58 -16.82
C THR A 520 22.35 -9.90 -16.12
N ALA A 521 23.59 -10.05 -15.64
CA ALA A 521 23.94 -11.14 -14.75
C ALA A 521 23.56 -10.79 -13.29
N PRO A 522 23.28 -11.79 -12.43
CA PRO A 522 23.10 -11.55 -10.99
C PRO A 522 24.30 -10.87 -10.33
N ALA A 523 25.52 -11.18 -10.79
CA ALA A 523 26.72 -10.39 -10.49
C ALA A 523 26.87 -9.29 -11.53
N ILE A 524 27.17 -8.06 -11.09
CA ILE A 524 27.41 -6.92 -12.01
C ILE A 524 28.48 -7.27 -13.03
N LEU A 525 29.56 -7.90 -12.58
CA LEU A 525 30.61 -8.47 -13.42
C LEU A 525 30.05 -9.69 -14.18
N GLY A 526 29.98 -9.60 -15.49
CA GLY A 526 29.40 -10.63 -16.36
C GLY A 526 28.16 -10.20 -17.12
N SER A 527 27.66 -8.99 -16.89
CA SER A 527 26.60 -8.40 -17.68
C SER A 527 27.10 -7.98 -19.06
N GLN A 528 26.20 -7.90 -20.05
CA GLN A 528 26.48 -7.32 -21.35
C GLN A 528 26.59 -5.78 -21.26
N PRO A 529 27.13 -5.07 -22.27
CA PRO A 529 27.33 -3.61 -22.19
C PRO A 529 26.10 -2.81 -21.79
N GLY A 530 24.93 -3.11 -22.34
CA GLY A 530 23.66 -2.45 -21.95
C GLY A 530 23.22 -2.82 -20.54
N GLY A 531 23.54 -4.05 -20.07
CA GLY A 531 23.33 -4.48 -18.70
C GLY A 531 24.14 -3.64 -17.71
N TYR A 532 25.40 -3.29 -18.05
CA TYR A 532 26.18 -2.36 -17.22
C TYR A 532 25.53 -0.97 -17.14
N VAL A 533 24.90 -0.48 -18.20
CA VAL A 533 24.16 0.80 -18.17
C VAL A 533 23.00 0.73 -17.19
N LEU A 534 22.24 -0.37 -17.19
CA LEU A 534 21.16 -0.59 -16.24
C LEU A 534 21.68 -0.64 -14.79
N TRP A 535 22.79 -1.35 -14.55
CA TRP A 535 23.44 -1.39 -13.23
C TRP A 535 23.97 -0.02 -12.81
N ALA A 536 24.55 0.76 -13.73
CA ALA A 536 25.00 2.12 -13.45
C ALA A 536 23.82 3.03 -13.07
N GLY A 537 22.67 2.90 -13.74
CA GLY A 537 21.43 3.60 -13.40
C GLY A 537 20.94 3.24 -11.99
N PHE A 538 20.94 1.94 -11.65
CA PHE A 538 20.60 1.47 -10.29
C PHE A 538 21.51 2.08 -9.23
N LEU A 539 22.83 1.99 -9.44
CA LEU A 539 23.81 2.54 -8.49
C LEU A 539 23.72 4.05 -8.36
N ALA A 540 23.42 4.76 -9.46
CA ALA A 540 23.23 6.21 -9.46
C ALA A 540 22.02 6.61 -8.61
N VAL A 541 20.88 5.95 -8.76
CA VAL A 541 19.67 6.21 -7.94
C VAL A 541 19.94 5.89 -6.47
N GLN A 542 20.58 4.75 -6.18
CA GLN A 542 20.91 4.37 -4.81
C GLN A 542 21.85 5.39 -4.16
N THR A 543 22.92 5.76 -4.86
CA THR A 543 23.90 6.75 -4.39
C THR A 543 23.26 8.12 -4.18
N TYR A 544 22.45 8.58 -5.16
CA TYR A 544 21.70 9.82 -5.04
C TYR A 544 20.81 9.84 -3.79
N THR A 545 20.06 8.76 -3.58
CA THR A 545 19.15 8.64 -2.42
C THR A 545 19.92 8.72 -1.10
N VAL A 546 21.04 8.00 -0.99
CA VAL A 546 21.90 8.02 0.20
C VAL A 546 22.49 9.42 0.43
N ILE A 547 23.08 10.02 -0.60
CA ILE A 547 23.70 11.36 -0.49
C ILE A 547 22.67 12.41 -0.09
N ARG A 548 21.50 12.45 -0.75
CA ARG A 548 20.44 13.43 -0.44
C ARG A 548 19.93 13.28 0.99
N THR A 549 19.74 12.05 1.43
CA THR A 549 19.32 11.77 2.81
C THR A 549 20.36 12.18 3.84
N LEU A 550 21.65 11.85 3.61
CA LEU A 550 22.74 12.25 4.49
C LEU A 550 22.84 13.78 4.58
N GLN A 551 22.84 14.47 3.44
CA GLN A 551 22.87 15.93 3.39
C GLN A 551 21.70 16.56 4.19
N ALA A 552 20.48 16.02 4.05
CA ALA A 552 19.33 16.48 4.79
C ALA A 552 19.47 16.28 6.31
N LYS A 553 19.99 15.12 6.72
CA LYS A 553 20.13 14.74 8.16
C LYS A 553 21.33 15.40 8.85
N THR A 554 22.36 15.78 8.11
CA THR A 554 23.56 16.46 8.65
C THR A 554 23.46 17.97 8.58
N ARG A 555 22.41 18.53 7.94
CA ARG A 555 22.19 19.96 7.92
C ARG A 555 21.99 20.47 9.34
N GLU A 556 22.74 21.49 9.73
CA GLU A 556 22.55 22.16 11.00
C GLU A 556 21.18 22.83 11.05
N THR A 557 20.40 22.53 12.06
CA THR A 557 19.10 23.14 12.34
C THR A 557 19.10 23.51 13.81
N GLU A 558 18.77 24.75 14.10
CA GLU A 558 18.53 25.19 15.48
C GLU A 558 17.20 24.54 15.93
N LEU A 559 17.31 23.42 16.61
CA LEU A 559 16.19 22.78 17.29
C LEU A 559 16.18 23.21 18.74
N ASP A 560 15.01 23.53 19.26
CA ASP A 560 14.84 23.69 20.71
C ASP A 560 14.95 22.31 21.43
N ASP A 561 14.99 22.31 22.75
CA ASP A 561 15.16 21.06 23.51
C ASP A 561 13.96 20.12 23.35
N THR A 562 12.76 20.65 23.14
CA THR A 562 11.52 19.89 22.93
C THR A 562 11.56 19.20 21.56
N GLU A 563 11.99 19.90 20.53
CA GLU A 563 12.15 19.34 19.18
C GLU A 563 13.27 18.31 19.13
N ARG A 564 14.37 18.53 19.87
CA ARG A 564 15.47 17.57 20.01
C ARG A 564 15.01 16.28 20.67
N GLU A 565 14.19 16.37 21.71
CA GLU A 565 13.64 15.20 22.39
C GLU A 565 12.68 14.44 21.48
N ALA A 566 11.80 15.13 20.75
CA ALA A 566 10.90 14.53 19.78
C ALA A 566 11.67 13.83 18.63
N ALA A 567 12.77 14.42 18.17
CA ALA A 567 13.61 13.85 17.10
C ALA A 567 14.48 12.66 17.55
N ARG A 568 14.62 12.43 18.86
CA ARG A 568 15.43 11.32 19.41
C ARG A 568 14.69 10.00 19.57
N GLY A 569 13.39 9.96 19.38
CA GLY A 569 12.63 8.70 19.42
C GLY A 569 13.19 7.71 18.39
N TRP A 570 13.67 6.55 18.84
CA TRP A 570 14.29 5.57 17.93
C TRP A 570 13.30 4.87 16.99
N LEU A 571 12.00 5.08 17.20
CA LEU A 571 10.92 4.67 16.31
C LEU A 571 10.29 5.87 15.54
N SER A 572 10.85 7.08 15.67
CA SER A 572 10.37 8.26 14.95
C SER A 572 10.59 8.18 13.44
#